data_f4c18d96b74a722af85e17f79193c382
#
_entry.id   f4c18d96b74a722af85e17f79193c382
#
_cell.length_a   1.000
_cell.length_b   1.000
_cell.length_c   1.000
_cell.angle_alpha   90.00
_cell.angle_beta   90.00
_cell.angle_gamma   90.00
#
_symmetry.space_group_name_H-M   'P 1'
#
loop_
_entity.id
_entity.type
_entity.pdbx_description
1 polymer ?
#
loop_
_entity_poly.entity_id
_entity_poly.type
_entity_poly.pdbx_seq_one_letter_code
_entity_poly.pdbx_strand_id
1 'polypeptide(L)' 'LLDELNIETVGMIGEKVFVIINGQRLKEGDRINNVLIESIESQKITFRMGKTRIIKDVGT' A
#
# COMPACT_ATOMS: atom_id res chain seq x y z
N LEU A 1 -9.26 -3.57 9.79
CA LEU A 1 -9.72 -3.16 8.47
C LEU A 1 -8.83 -2.07 7.94
N LEU A 2 -9.20 -1.52 6.78
CA LEU A 2 -8.32 -0.56 6.12
C LEU A 2 -8.13 0.73 6.90
N ASP A 3 -9.09 1.09 7.72
CA ASP A 3 -8.93 2.28 8.55
C ASP A 3 -7.78 2.15 9.53
N GLU A 4 -7.35 0.92 9.80
CA GLU A 4 -6.24 0.67 10.71
C GLU A 4 -4.89 0.71 10.01
N LEU A 5 -4.88 0.85 8.69
CA LEU A 5 -3.64 0.89 7.93
C LEU A 5 -3.15 2.32 7.84
N ASN A 6 -2.04 2.58 8.50
CA ASN A 6 -1.44 3.91 8.50
C ASN A 6 -0.37 3.96 7.43
N ILE A 7 -0.71 4.55 6.29
CA ILE A 7 0.22 4.69 5.18
C ILE A 7 1.14 5.86 5.47
N GLU A 8 2.41 5.57 5.68
CA GLU A 8 3.34 6.60 6.12
C GLU A 8 4.04 7.27 4.97
N THR A 9 4.51 6.50 4.02
CA THR A 9 5.24 7.07 2.90
C THR A 9 5.34 6.05 1.78
N VAL A 10 5.57 6.56 0.58
CA VAL A 10 5.90 5.76 -0.59
C VAL A 10 7.30 6.15 -1.01
N GLY A 11 8.12 5.17 -1.30
CA GLY A 11 9.48 5.42 -1.72
C GLY A 11 9.88 4.56 -2.88
N MET A 12 11.10 4.76 -3.35
CA MET A 12 11.61 4.02 -4.49
C MET A 12 13.07 3.71 -4.26
N ILE A 13 13.45 2.45 -4.50
CA ILE A 13 14.85 2.03 -4.47
C ILE A 13 15.14 1.46 -5.84
N GLY A 14 16.03 2.17 -6.59
CA GLY A 14 16.25 1.81 -7.98
C GLY A 14 14.95 1.98 -8.75
N GLU A 15 14.48 0.91 -9.37
CA GLU A 15 13.21 0.94 -10.09
C GLU A 15 12.08 0.30 -9.32
N LYS A 16 12.31 -0.05 -8.05
CA LYS A 16 11.31 -0.75 -7.25
C LYS A 16 10.66 0.22 -6.29
N VAL A 17 9.33 0.18 -6.28
CA VAL A 17 8.52 1.04 -5.44
C VAL A 17 8.12 0.27 -4.19
N PHE A 18 8.16 0.95 -3.05
CA PHE A 18 7.73 0.36 -1.80
C PHE A 18 6.86 1.35 -1.04
N VAL A 19 6.16 0.84 -0.05
CA VAL A 19 5.33 1.67 0.81
C VAL A 19 5.60 1.26 2.24
N ILE A 20 5.56 2.24 3.14
CA ILE A 20 5.66 1.97 4.58
C ILE A 20 4.25 2.05 5.15
N ILE A 21 3.79 0.94 5.69
CA ILE A 21 2.46 0.86 6.30
C ILE A 21 2.64 0.30 7.70
N ASN A 22 2.17 1.05 8.70
CA ASN A 22 2.26 0.62 10.09
C ASN A 22 3.69 0.24 10.47
N GLY A 23 4.66 0.98 9.94
CA GLY A 23 6.06 0.72 10.25
C GLY A 23 6.70 -0.40 9.46
N GLN A 24 5.98 -1.04 8.54
CA GLN A 24 6.53 -2.13 7.74
C GLN A 24 6.72 -1.69 6.31
N ARG A 25 7.84 -2.11 5.73
CA ARG A 25 8.12 -1.82 4.32
C ARG A 25 7.54 -2.94 3.46
N LEU A 26 6.65 -2.58 2.56
CA LEU A 26 5.92 -3.53 1.73
C LEU A 26 6.01 -3.12 0.27
N LYS A 27 5.76 -4.07 -0.60
CA LYS A 27 5.81 -3.82 -2.04
C LYS A 27 4.58 -4.42 -2.70
N GLU A 28 4.42 -4.16 -3.98
CA GLU A 28 3.31 -4.74 -4.73
C GLU A 28 3.38 -6.25 -4.63
N GLY A 29 2.23 -6.86 -4.40
CA GLY A 29 2.14 -8.29 -4.23
C GLY A 29 2.19 -8.74 -2.79
N ASP A 30 2.62 -7.88 -1.88
CA ASP A 30 2.63 -8.23 -0.47
C ASP A 30 1.23 -8.13 0.11
N ARG A 31 1.02 -8.80 1.23
CA ARG A 31 -0.25 -8.78 1.93
C ARG A 31 -0.04 -8.26 3.34
N ILE A 32 -1.05 -7.55 3.83
CA ILE A 32 -1.07 -7.11 5.20
C ILE A 32 -2.51 -7.27 5.70
N ASN A 33 -2.70 -8.06 6.76
CA ASN A 33 -4.02 -8.28 7.36
C ASN A 33 -5.04 -8.74 6.31
N ASN A 34 -4.65 -9.72 5.48
CA ASN A 34 -5.51 -10.28 4.44
C ASN A 34 -5.85 -9.30 3.33
N VAL A 35 -5.13 -8.19 3.26
CA VAL A 35 -5.31 -7.21 2.21
C VAL A 35 -4.10 -7.28 1.30
N LEU A 36 -4.35 -7.38 0.00
CA LEU A 36 -3.28 -7.44 -1.00
C LEU A 36 -2.95 -6.02 -1.44
N ILE A 37 -1.65 -5.72 -1.51
CA ILE A 37 -1.20 -4.48 -2.11
C ILE A 37 -1.10 -4.72 -3.60
N GLU A 38 -2.11 -4.25 -4.34
CA GLU A 38 -2.21 -4.55 -5.75
C GLU A 38 -1.32 -3.66 -6.57
N SER A 39 -1.28 -2.37 -6.28
CA SER A 39 -0.40 -1.47 -7.00
C SER A 39 -0.03 -0.29 -6.12
N ILE A 40 1.15 0.23 -6.34
CA ILE A 40 1.67 1.37 -5.60
C ILE A 40 2.04 2.44 -6.62
N GLU A 41 1.42 3.62 -6.51
CA GLU A 41 1.75 4.77 -7.32
C GLU A 41 2.26 5.87 -6.42
N SER A 42 2.78 6.94 -7.01
CA SER A 42 3.46 7.95 -6.21
C SER A 42 2.55 8.61 -5.19
N GLN A 43 1.25 8.67 -5.46
CA GLN A 43 0.33 9.38 -4.58
C GLN A 43 -0.87 8.56 -4.18
N LYS A 44 -0.94 7.29 -4.59
CA LYS A 44 -2.06 6.45 -4.21
C LYS A 44 -1.66 4.99 -4.23
N ILE A 45 -2.36 4.20 -3.45
CA ILE A 45 -2.14 2.77 -3.36
C ILE A 45 -3.46 2.08 -3.57
N THR A 46 -3.45 1.05 -4.41
CA THR A 46 -4.63 0.23 -4.63
C THR A 46 -4.49 -1.04 -3.81
N PHE A 47 -5.43 -1.23 -2.92
CA PHE A 47 -5.53 -2.45 -2.13
C PHE A 47 -6.65 -3.33 -2.68
N ARG A 48 -6.52 -4.62 -2.48
CA ARG A 48 -7.57 -5.54 -2.86
C ARG A 48 -7.89 -6.48 -1.71
N MET A 49 -9.15 -6.54 -1.37
CA MET A 49 -9.66 -7.43 -0.35
C MET A 49 -10.75 -8.27 -1.00
N GLY A 50 -10.43 -9.55 -1.28
CA GLY A 50 -11.34 -10.38 -2.05
C GLY A 50 -11.57 -9.82 -3.42
N LYS A 51 -12.81 -9.44 -3.72
CA LYS A 51 -13.16 -8.88 -5.02
C LYS A 51 -13.27 -7.37 -5.00
N THR A 52 -12.96 -6.75 -3.88
CA THR A 52 -13.13 -5.32 -3.70
C THR A 52 -11.78 -4.62 -3.81
N ARG A 53 -11.71 -3.60 -4.66
CA ARG A 53 -10.54 -2.75 -4.75
C ARG A 53 -10.80 -1.46 -4.00
N ILE A 54 -9.81 -1.03 -3.26
CA ILE A 54 -9.90 0.18 -2.46
C ILE A 54 -8.67 1.01 -2.77
N ILE A 55 -8.89 2.27 -3.14
CA ILE A 55 -7.80 3.16 -3.48
C ILE A 55 -7.68 4.19 -2.38
N LYS A 56 -6.48 4.33 -1.84
CA LYS A 56 -6.20 5.31 -0.80
C LYS A 56 -5.12 6.26 -1.27
N ASP A 57 -5.33 7.53 -1.00
CA ASP A 57 -4.32 8.54 -1.27
C ASP A 57 -3.23 8.48 -0.22
N VAL A 58 -2.02 8.84 -0.63
CA VAL A 58 -0.87 8.83 0.25
C VAL A 58 -0.47 10.24 0.56
N GLY A 59 -0.29 10.50 1.85
CA GLY A 59 0.25 11.77 2.28
C GLY A 59 -0.74 12.89 2.17
N THR A 60 -0.25 14.07 1.99
CA THR A 60 -0.94 15.33 1.96
C THR A 60 -1.56 15.74 3.16
#